data_7b4afe39708f1c3ef7433713eb3e0157
#
_entry.id   7b4afe39708f1c3ef7433713eb3e0157
#
_cell.length_a   1.000
_cell.length_b   1.000
_cell.length_c   1.000
_cell.angle_alpha   90.00
_cell.angle_beta   90.00
_cell.angle_gamma   90.00
#
_symmetry.space_group_name_H-M   'P 1'
#
loop_
_entity.id
_entity.type
_entity.pdbx_description
1 polymer ?
#
loop_
_entity_poly.entity_id
_entity_poly.type
_entity_poly.pdbx_seq_one_letter_code
_entity_poly.pdbx_strand_id
1 'polypeptide(L)'
;RNGAGKSSLLNIICGKELPDSGAVTFRRDIRWAYLPQNPEMNEDQTIFDILFHAENEFMRTIRDYEYSLNLIKHDDSPEAHRMLENSTSKMELIGGWDYDVRIKEILGRFKITDLDQKIGELSGGQRKKVSLAKALIEETDFLILDEPTNHLDIEMIEWLEDYLTRQSLSLLIVTHDRYFLDNVCNEILELDNNRIYRYKGNYSYFLEKKAEREAIELTETEKAKSLYRTELEWMRRMPQARGTKAKARVDNFYEIQEKANKRVEKDTGPLQVKMTRIGGKILELNNIHKAFGENKVVD
;
A
#
# COMPACT_ATOMS: atom_id res chain seq x y z
N ARG A 1 -7.68 -6.21 6.85
CA ARG A 1 -8.60 -5.46 7.77
C ARG A 1 -7.93 -4.15 8.17
N ASN A 2 -8.72 -3.09 8.33
CA ASN A 2 -8.20 -1.85 8.92
C ASN A 2 -7.83 -2.11 10.38
N GLY A 3 -6.71 -1.52 10.85
CA GLY A 3 -6.23 -1.74 12.22
C GLY A 3 -5.47 -3.06 12.46
N ALA A 4 -5.21 -3.88 11.44
CA ALA A 4 -4.48 -5.14 11.59
C ALA A 4 -2.96 -4.99 11.78
N GLY A 5 -2.44 -3.76 11.89
CA GLY A 5 -1.00 -3.50 12.06
C GLY A 5 -0.19 -3.44 10.75
N LYS A 6 -0.86 -3.30 9.58
CA LYS A 6 -0.16 -3.20 8.28
C LYS A 6 0.80 -2.01 8.22
N SER A 7 0.31 -0.82 8.59
CA SER A 7 1.14 0.40 8.59
C SER A 7 2.27 0.33 9.62
N SER A 8 2.03 -0.25 10.81
CA SER A 8 3.09 -0.49 11.79
C SER A 8 4.16 -1.44 11.24
N LEU A 9 3.76 -2.52 10.54
CA LEU A 9 4.69 -3.42 9.88
C LEU A 9 5.52 -2.69 8.81
N LEU A 10 4.90 -1.85 7.99
CA LEU A 10 5.62 -1.03 7.00
C LEU A 10 6.57 -0.04 7.67
N ASN A 11 6.15 0.62 8.74
CA ASN A 11 7.00 1.54 9.49
C ASN A 11 8.23 0.84 10.08
N ILE A 12 8.06 -0.38 10.61
CA ILE A 12 9.17 -1.21 11.11
C ILE A 12 10.10 -1.60 9.95
N ILE A 13 9.55 -2.06 8.82
CA ILE A 13 10.36 -2.41 7.63
C ILE A 13 11.16 -1.20 7.15
N CYS A 14 10.54 -0.02 7.10
CA CYS A 14 11.19 1.22 6.66
C CYS A 14 12.10 1.88 7.73
N GLY A 15 12.24 1.27 8.92
CA GLY A 15 13.07 1.81 10.01
C GLY A 15 12.52 3.05 10.69
N LYS A 16 11.24 3.39 10.47
CA LYS A 16 10.54 4.50 11.15
C LYS A 16 10.15 4.15 12.58
N GLU A 17 9.91 2.87 12.84
CA GLU A 17 9.61 2.32 14.16
C GLU A 17 10.54 1.14 14.45
N LEU A 18 10.94 0.98 15.71
CA LEU A 18 11.75 -0.17 16.13
C LEU A 18 10.84 -1.34 16.50
N PRO A 19 11.20 -2.58 16.13
CA PRO A 19 10.48 -3.75 16.61
C PRO A 19 10.76 -3.98 18.10
N ASP A 20 9.77 -4.46 18.85
CA ASP A 20 9.95 -4.86 20.26
C ASP A 20 10.93 -6.03 20.41
N SER A 21 11.01 -6.87 19.39
CA SER A 21 11.94 -8.01 19.34
C SER A 21 12.26 -8.38 17.89
N GLY A 22 13.40 -9.00 17.65
CA GLY A 22 13.86 -9.34 16.31
C GLY A 22 14.61 -8.20 15.63
N ALA A 23 14.88 -8.34 14.33
CA ALA A 23 15.55 -7.33 13.53
C ALA A 23 15.07 -7.39 12.06
N VAL A 24 15.03 -6.24 11.43
CA VAL A 24 14.85 -6.13 9.97
C VAL A 24 16.22 -6.01 9.33
N THR A 25 16.49 -6.85 8.35
CA THR A 25 17.77 -6.82 7.64
C THR A 25 17.53 -6.79 6.14
N PHE A 26 18.05 -5.77 5.48
CA PHE A 26 18.11 -5.70 4.03
C PHE A 26 19.43 -6.32 3.52
N ARG A 27 19.38 -6.86 2.30
CA ARG A 27 20.61 -7.24 1.60
C ARG A 27 21.47 -5.98 1.42
N ARG A 28 22.78 -6.13 1.52
CA ARG A 28 23.71 -5.02 1.24
C ARG A 28 23.49 -4.48 -0.16
N ASP A 29 23.63 -3.18 -0.32
CA ASP A 29 23.55 -2.44 -1.59
C ASP A 29 22.17 -2.48 -2.28
N ILE A 30 21.10 -2.88 -1.58
CA ILE A 30 19.74 -2.80 -2.10
C ILE A 30 19.27 -1.34 -2.04
N ARG A 31 18.85 -0.82 -3.18
CA ARG A 31 18.19 0.49 -3.28
C ARG A 31 16.70 0.27 -3.08
N TRP A 32 16.10 0.96 -2.14
CA TRP A 32 14.68 0.84 -1.87
C TRP A 32 14.01 2.20 -1.72
N ALA A 33 12.73 2.28 -2.11
CA ALA A 33 11.90 3.46 -1.92
C ALA A 33 10.59 3.08 -1.22
N TYR A 34 10.02 4.04 -0.51
CA TYR A 34 8.77 3.88 0.21
C TYR A 34 7.81 5.02 -0.09
N LEU A 35 6.64 4.68 -0.60
CA LEU A 35 5.50 5.58 -0.72
C LEU A 35 4.56 5.38 0.47
N PRO A 36 4.52 6.29 1.45
CA PRO A 36 3.56 6.22 2.56
C PRO A 36 2.17 6.63 2.09
N GLN A 37 1.16 6.20 2.85
CA GLN A 37 -0.24 6.56 2.58
C GLN A 37 -0.46 8.08 2.56
N ASN A 38 0.21 8.81 3.45
CA ASN A 38 0.21 10.28 3.49
C ASN A 38 1.67 10.77 3.44
N PRO A 39 2.15 11.17 2.26
CA PRO A 39 3.51 11.67 2.13
C PRO A 39 3.66 13.04 2.79
N GLU A 40 4.66 13.15 3.66
CA GLU A 40 5.10 14.43 4.19
C GLU A 40 6.06 15.08 3.20
N MET A 41 5.77 16.30 2.82
CA MET A 41 6.58 17.09 1.88
C MET A 41 6.74 18.50 2.42
N ASN A 42 7.89 19.10 2.18
CA ASN A 42 8.10 20.49 2.51
C ASN A 42 7.30 21.39 1.55
N GLU A 43 6.41 22.22 2.10
CA GLU A 43 5.50 23.06 1.33
C GLU A 43 6.20 24.16 0.54
N ASP A 44 7.39 24.58 0.96
CA ASP A 44 8.18 25.63 0.31
C ASP A 44 8.95 25.12 -0.92
N GLN A 45 9.14 23.80 -1.04
CA GLN A 45 9.81 23.19 -2.19
C GLN A 45 8.92 23.17 -3.41
N THR A 46 9.54 23.17 -4.59
CA THR A 46 8.87 22.95 -5.87
C THR A 46 8.70 21.45 -6.17
N ILE A 47 7.85 21.12 -7.12
CA ILE A 47 7.75 19.75 -7.65
C ILE A 47 9.12 19.32 -8.20
N PHE A 48 9.82 20.20 -8.88
CA PHE A 48 11.17 19.95 -9.38
C PHE A 48 12.13 19.52 -8.27
N ASP A 49 12.15 20.25 -7.16
CA ASP A 49 13.01 19.93 -6.01
C ASP A 49 12.72 18.55 -5.45
N ILE A 50 11.43 18.17 -5.37
CA ILE A 50 11.01 16.87 -4.83
C ILE A 50 11.37 15.70 -5.75
N LEU A 51 11.16 15.87 -7.06
CA LEU A 51 11.39 14.80 -8.04
C LEU A 51 12.87 14.58 -8.32
N PHE A 52 13.64 15.66 -8.36
CA PHE A 52 15.07 15.65 -8.72
C PHE A 52 15.99 15.86 -7.51
N HIS A 53 15.48 15.64 -6.30
CA HIS A 53 16.29 15.62 -5.08
C HIS A 53 17.17 14.36 -5.07
N ALA A 54 18.31 14.47 -5.73
CA ALA A 54 19.13 13.31 -6.01
C ALA A 54 20.40 13.29 -5.15
N GLU A 55 20.63 12.18 -4.50
CA GLU A 55 21.85 11.90 -3.78
C GLU A 55 22.95 11.31 -4.67
N ASN A 56 22.61 10.77 -5.85
CA ASN A 56 23.58 10.17 -6.77
C ASN A 56 23.96 11.09 -7.94
N GLU A 57 25.16 10.87 -8.52
CA GLU A 57 25.70 11.66 -9.61
C GLU A 57 24.84 11.60 -10.88
N PHE A 58 24.23 10.46 -11.15
CA PHE A 58 23.36 10.25 -12.30
C PHE A 58 22.15 11.18 -12.27
N MET A 59 21.41 11.18 -11.15
CA MET A 59 20.25 12.07 -10.97
C MET A 59 20.65 13.55 -10.95
N ARG A 60 21.81 13.89 -10.39
CA ARG A 60 22.32 15.26 -10.43
C ARG A 60 22.53 15.73 -11.86
N THR A 61 23.07 14.89 -12.72
CA THR A 61 23.29 15.23 -14.14
C THR A 61 21.97 15.47 -14.87
N ILE A 62 20.96 14.64 -14.63
CA ILE A 62 19.61 14.82 -15.21
C ILE A 62 18.99 16.11 -14.71
N ARG A 63 19.08 16.37 -13.41
CA ARG A 63 18.61 17.62 -12.82
C ARG A 63 19.30 18.86 -13.43
N ASP A 64 20.61 18.81 -13.58
CA ASP A 64 21.38 19.91 -14.14
C ASP A 64 20.98 20.14 -15.62
N TYR A 65 20.67 19.07 -16.36
CA TYR A 65 20.16 19.16 -17.73
C TYR A 65 18.75 19.79 -17.77
N GLU A 66 17.79 19.28 -16.99
CA GLU A 66 16.43 19.83 -16.94
C GLU A 66 16.41 21.28 -16.44
N TYR A 67 17.24 21.62 -15.46
CA TYR A 67 17.43 23.00 -15.02
C TYR A 67 17.92 23.89 -16.15
N SER A 68 18.94 23.45 -16.91
CA SER A 68 19.50 24.19 -18.04
C SER A 68 18.48 24.40 -19.17
N LEU A 69 17.64 23.37 -19.43
CA LEU A 69 16.54 23.48 -20.38
C LEU A 69 15.48 24.49 -19.96
N ASN A 70 15.18 24.55 -18.68
CA ASN A 70 14.21 25.52 -18.17
C ASN A 70 14.80 26.94 -18.17
N LEU A 71 16.07 27.08 -17.82
CA LEU A 71 16.76 28.37 -17.81
C LEU A 71 16.74 29.04 -19.19
N ILE A 72 17.04 28.30 -20.25
CA ILE A 72 17.04 28.85 -21.64
C ILE A 72 15.67 29.36 -22.08
N LYS A 73 14.57 28.87 -21.54
CA LYS A 73 13.24 29.40 -21.88
C LYS A 73 13.05 30.85 -21.40
N HIS A 74 13.80 31.27 -20.40
CA HIS A 74 13.68 32.58 -19.74
C HIS A 74 14.92 33.45 -19.88
N ASP A 75 16.07 32.87 -20.17
CA ASP A 75 17.37 33.53 -20.30
C ASP A 75 18.14 32.99 -21.51
N ASP A 76 18.18 33.76 -22.57
CA ASP A 76 18.91 33.46 -23.83
C ASP A 76 20.36 33.92 -23.79
N SER A 77 20.97 33.96 -22.59
CA SER A 77 22.36 34.40 -22.42
C SER A 77 23.38 33.37 -22.92
N PRO A 78 24.58 33.78 -23.34
CA PRO A 78 25.64 32.84 -23.69
C PRO A 78 26.05 31.89 -22.56
N GLU A 79 25.79 32.28 -21.30
CA GLU A 79 26.04 31.44 -20.13
C GLU A 79 25.02 30.32 -20.01
N ALA A 80 23.73 30.63 -20.22
CA ALA A 80 22.66 29.62 -20.22
C ALA A 80 22.89 28.58 -21.32
N HIS A 81 23.30 29.00 -22.52
CA HIS A 81 23.65 28.07 -23.61
C HIS A 81 24.84 27.19 -23.26
N ARG A 82 25.89 27.70 -22.64
CA ARG A 82 27.04 26.91 -22.18
C ARG A 82 26.63 25.88 -21.11
N MET A 83 25.75 26.26 -20.19
CA MET A 83 25.24 25.33 -19.17
C MET A 83 24.50 24.19 -19.82
N LEU A 84 23.63 24.45 -20.81
CA LEU A 84 22.90 23.40 -21.53
C LEU A 84 23.87 22.51 -22.32
N GLU A 85 24.83 23.06 -23.04
CA GLU A 85 25.82 22.28 -23.80
C GLU A 85 26.64 21.35 -22.88
N ASN A 86 27.08 21.87 -21.73
CA ASN A 86 27.82 21.08 -20.75
C ASN A 86 26.94 19.95 -20.13
N SER A 87 25.71 20.27 -19.77
CA SER A 87 24.78 19.27 -19.19
C SER A 87 24.36 18.22 -20.22
N THR A 88 24.15 18.63 -21.49
CA THR A 88 23.90 17.73 -22.62
C THR A 88 25.06 16.73 -22.81
N SER A 89 26.29 17.24 -22.82
CA SER A 89 27.49 16.37 -22.96
C SER A 89 27.62 15.38 -21.80
N LYS A 90 27.28 15.79 -20.58
CA LYS A 90 27.24 14.89 -19.43
C LYS A 90 26.14 13.83 -19.56
N MET A 91 24.93 14.21 -20.04
CA MET A 91 23.83 13.28 -20.30
C MET A 91 24.24 12.20 -21.32
N GLU A 92 24.96 12.55 -22.36
CA GLU A 92 25.51 11.59 -23.34
C GLU A 92 26.49 10.61 -22.68
N LEU A 93 27.40 11.11 -21.86
CA LEU A 93 28.40 10.29 -21.17
C LEU A 93 27.80 9.26 -20.22
N ILE A 94 26.72 9.60 -19.53
CA ILE A 94 26.05 8.68 -18.58
C ILE A 94 24.95 7.84 -19.23
N GLY A 95 24.62 8.05 -20.52
CA GLY A 95 23.47 7.38 -21.16
C GLY A 95 22.13 7.80 -20.57
N GLY A 96 22.00 9.06 -20.14
CA GLY A 96 20.84 9.56 -19.39
C GLY A 96 19.56 9.75 -20.21
N TRP A 97 19.61 9.63 -21.54
CA TRP A 97 18.47 9.92 -22.42
C TRP A 97 17.28 8.98 -22.25
N ASP A 98 17.52 7.69 -22.09
CA ASP A 98 16.45 6.71 -21.87
C ASP A 98 15.72 6.99 -20.54
N TYR A 99 16.47 7.46 -19.56
CA TYR A 99 15.91 7.82 -18.26
C TYR A 99 15.09 9.12 -18.33
N ASP A 100 15.55 10.12 -19.07
CA ASP A 100 14.81 11.36 -19.32
C ASP A 100 13.46 11.07 -20.01
N VAL A 101 13.45 10.20 -21.02
CA VAL A 101 12.21 9.75 -21.66
C VAL A 101 11.27 9.10 -20.66
N ARG A 102 11.78 8.24 -19.81
CA ARG A 102 11.00 7.58 -18.75
C ARG A 102 10.41 8.57 -17.75
N ILE A 103 11.20 9.57 -17.31
CA ILE A 103 10.71 10.64 -16.43
C ILE A 103 9.56 11.38 -17.11
N LYS A 104 9.73 11.82 -18.35
CA LYS A 104 8.70 12.55 -19.11
C LYS A 104 7.44 11.73 -19.32
N GLU A 105 7.57 10.43 -19.55
CA GLU A 105 6.42 9.51 -19.61
C GLU A 105 5.66 9.49 -18.28
N ILE A 106 6.35 9.27 -17.16
CA ILE A 106 5.74 9.23 -15.82
C ILE A 106 5.04 10.54 -15.52
N LEU A 107 5.72 11.68 -15.71
CA LEU A 107 5.15 13.00 -15.46
C LEU A 107 3.92 13.28 -16.32
N GLY A 108 3.96 12.90 -17.60
CA GLY A 108 2.83 13.02 -18.52
C GLY A 108 1.62 12.21 -18.07
N ARG A 109 1.83 10.96 -17.61
CA ARG A 109 0.76 10.10 -17.10
C ARG A 109 0.10 10.65 -15.84
N PHE A 110 0.88 11.22 -14.94
CA PHE A 110 0.35 11.87 -13.73
C PHE A 110 -0.18 13.28 -13.97
N LYS A 111 -0.10 13.79 -15.20
CA LYS A 111 -0.53 15.15 -15.59
C LYS A 111 0.21 16.23 -14.80
N ILE A 112 1.49 15.98 -14.50
CA ILE A 112 2.40 16.93 -13.84
C ILE A 112 3.10 17.72 -14.96
N THR A 113 2.65 18.95 -15.19
CA THR A 113 3.12 19.78 -16.31
C THR A 113 3.96 20.97 -15.87
N ASP A 114 3.70 21.49 -14.67
CA ASP A 114 4.41 22.63 -14.09
C ASP A 114 5.29 22.16 -12.92
N LEU A 115 6.58 22.04 -13.19
CA LEU A 115 7.55 21.59 -12.18
C LEU A 115 7.96 22.70 -11.21
N ASP A 116 7.73 23.96 -11.53
CA ASP A 116 8.07 25.11 -10.70
C ASP A 116 6.99 25.39 -9.64
N GLN A 117 5.82 24.72 -9.76
CA GLN A 117 4.73 24.85 -8.80
C GLN A 117 5.17 24.37 -7.41
N LYS A 118 4.84 25.16 -6.37
CA LYS A 118 5.14 24.80 -4.98
C LYS A 118 4.24 23.70 -4.46
N ILE A 119 4.79 22.82 -3.63
CA ILE A 119 4.06 21.73 -2.98
C ILE A 119 2.90 22.24 -2.11
N GLY A 120 3.08 23.41 -1.47
CA GLY A 120 2.05 24.05 -0.65
C GLY A 120 0.75 24.38 -1.41
N GLU A 121 0.86 24.62 -2.74
CA GLU A 121 -0.28 24.96 -3.61
C GLU A 121 -1.04 23.72 -4.13
N LEU A 122 -0.48 22.51 -3.94
CA LEU A 122 -1.06 21.29 -4.42
C LEU A 122 -2.17 20.76 -3.50
N SER A 123 -3.21 20.21 -4.10
CA SER A 123 -4.21 19.40 -3.38
C SER A 123 -3.57 18.13 -2.82
N GLY A 124 -4.20 17.50 -1.81
CA GLY A 124 -3.71 16.24 -1.24
C GLY A 124 -3.56 15.12 -2.28
N GLY A 125 -4.47 15.05 -3.26
CA GLY A 125 -4.38 14.09 -4.37
C GLY A 125 -3.22 14.38 -5.31
N GLN A 126 -2.93 15.65 -5.61
CA GLN A 126 -1.78 16.05 -6.42
C GLN A 126 -0.46 15.76 -5.71
N ARG A 127 -0.36 16.05 -4.39
CA ARG A 127 0.82 15.70 -3.57
C ARG A 127 1.11 14.20 -3.62
N LYS A 128 0.06 13.35 -3.56
CA LYS A 128 0.22 11.89 -3.71
C LYS A 128 0.73 11.48 -5.08
N LYS A 129 0.21 12.09 -6.15
CA LYS A 129 0.69 11.84 -7.52
C LYS A 129 2.17 12.20 -7.66
N VAL A 130 2.60 13.34 -7.13
CA VAL A 130 4.01 13.75 -7.13
C VAL A 130 4.87 12.76 -6.34
N SER A 131 4.41 12.32 -5.16
CA SER A 131 5.13 11.32 -4.36
C SER A 131 5.26 9.97 -5.06
N LEU A 132 4.20 9.51 -5.71
CA LEU A 132 4.23 8.29 -6.49
C LEU A 132 5.15 8.43 -7.70
N ALA A 133 5.07 9.55 -8.43
CA ALA A 133 5.98 9.83 -9.54
C ALA A 133 7.44 9.79 -9.08
N LYS A 134 7.78 10.42 -7.94
CA LYS A 134 9.11 10.34 -7.34
C LYS A 134 9.54 8.90 -7.12
N ALA A 135 8.72 8.09 -6.45
CA ALA A 135 9.04 6.70 -6.14
C ALA A 135 9.24 5.82 -7.39
N LEU A 136 8.55 6.14 -8.50
CA LEU A 136 8.70 5.44 -9.78
C LEU A 136 9.90 5.95 -10.60
N ILE A 137 10.29 7.21 -10.43
CA ILE A 137 11.47 7.81 -11.07
C ILE A 137 12.74 7.28 -10.40
N GLU A 138 12.77 7.09 -9.09
CA GLU A 138 13.92 6.54 -8.39
C GLU A 138 14.22 5.12 -8.87
N GLU A 139 15.49 4.85 -9.22
CA GLU A 139 15.94 3.51 -9.54
C GLU A 139 16.05 2.67 -8.27
N THR A 140 15.07 1.81 -8.07
CA THR A 140 14.98 0.96 -6.88
C THR A 140 14.96 -0.51 -7.25
N ASP A 141 15.57 -1.34 -6.41
CA ASP A 141 15.52 -2.80 -6.49
C ASP A 141 14.32 -3.33 -5.68
N PHE A 142 13.85 -2.54 -4.71
CA PHE A 142 12.72 -2.86 -3.85
C PHE A 142 11.84 -1.64 -3.63
N LEU A 143 10.57 -1.71 -4.04
CA LEU A 143 9.61 -0.64 -3.92
C LEU A 143 8.48 -1.00 -2.97
N ILE A 144 8.25 -0.16 -1.97
CA ILE A 144 7.19 -0.33 -0.98
C ILE A 144 6.12 0.73 -1.24
N LEU A 145 4.87 0.29 -1.48
CA LEU A 145 3.75 1.16 -1.79
C LEU A 145 2.61 0.96 -0.80
N ASP A 146 2.21 2.02 -0.11
CA ASP A 146 1.06 2.02 0.81
C ASP A 146 -0.11 2.78 0.19
N GLU A 147 -1.14 2.04 -0.25
CA GLU A 147 -2.34 2.53 -0.94
C GLU A 147 -2.04 3.38 -2.18
N PRO A 148 -1.26 2.86 -3.18
CA PRO A 148 -0.84 3.64 -4.33
C PRO A 148 -1.97 4.01 -5.29
N THR A 149 -3.07 3.24 -5.32
CA THR A 149 -4.21 3.46 -6.21
C THR A 149 -5.16 4.56 -5.73
N ASN A 150 -5.04 5.00 -4.46
CA ASN A 150 -5.90 6.04 -3.91
C ASN A 150 -5.68 7.38 -4.64
N HIS A 151 -6.77 8.01 -5.06
CA HIS A 151 -6.81 9.29 -5.79
C HIS A 151 -6.28 9.23 -7.25
N LEU A 152 -6.06 8.02 -7.80
CA LEU A 152 -5.80 7.82 -9.21
C LEU A 152 -7.11 7.57 -9.95
N ASP A 153 -7.19 8.00 -11.20
CA ASP A 153 -8.24 7.60 -12.12
C ASP A 153 -7.95 6.21 -12.70
N ILE A 154 -8.95 5.60 -13.32
CA ILE A 154 -8.85 4.22 -13.85
C ILE A 154 -7.71 4.10 -14.86
N GLU A 155 -7.56 5.07 -15.77
CA GLU A 155 -6.50 5.05 -16.78
C GLU A 155 -5.11 5.07 -16.16
N MET A 156 -4.93 5.82 -15.06
CA MET A 156 -3.66 5.83 -14.31
C MET A 156 -3.41 4.52 -13.57
N ILE A 157 -4.46 3.89 -13.01
CA ILE A 157 -4.33 2.59 -12.33
C ILE A 157 -3.91 1.52 -13.34
N GLU A 158 -4.57 1.42 -14.49
CA GLU A 158 -4.22 0.47 -15.56
C GLU A 158 -2.79 0.68 -16.07
N TRP A 159 -2.40 1.94 -16.27
CA TRP A 159 -1.02 2.25 -16.65
C TRP A 159 -0.02 1.85 -15.55
N LEU A 160 -0.33 2.10 -14.27
CA LEU A 160 0.54 1.74 -13.14
C LEU A 160 0.70 0.21 -13.02
N GLU A 161 -0.37 -0.56 -13.24
CA GLU A 161 -0.32 -2.03 -13.30
C GLU A 161 0.65 -2.50 -14.39
N ASP A 162 0.47 -2.00 -15.60
CA ASP A 162 1.33 -2.30 -16.74
C ASP A 162 2.78 -1.89 -16.48
N TYR A 163 2.99 -0.72 -15.91
CA TYR A 163 4.32 -0.21 -15.60
C TYR A 163 5.03 -1.11 -14.59
N LEU A 164 4.39 -1.42 -13.46
CA LEU A 164 5.00 -2.23 -12.38
C LEU A 164 5.26 -3.67 -12.81
N THR A 165 4.41 -4.26 -13.63
CA THR A 165 4.58 -5.64 -14.11
C THR A 165 5.74 -5.79 -15.10
N ARG A 166 6.11 -4.72 -15.81
CA ARG A 166 7.24 -4.70 -16.73
C ARG A 166 8.59 -4.46 -16.05
N GLN A 167 8.58 -3.94 -14.81
CA GLN A 167 9.82 -3.65 -14.09
C GLN A 167 10.42 -4.90 -13.46
N SER A 168 11.76 -4.99 -13.48
CA SER A 168 12.51 -6.07 -12.82
C SER A 168 12.88 -5.67 -11.38
N LEU A 169 11.87 -5.43 -10.55
CA LEU A 169 12.06 -5.03 -9.15
C LEU A 169 11.18 -5.86 -8.21
N SER A 170 11.53 -5.89 -6.93
CA SER A 170 10.69 -6.49 -5.89
C SER A 170 9.67 -5.46 -5.40
N LEU A 171 8.41 -5.89 -5.24
CA LEU A 171 7.31 -5.02 -4.78
C LEU A 171 6.75 -5.51 -3.46
N LEU A 172 6.48 -4.57 -2.55
CA LEU A 172 5.63 -4.78 -1.38
C LEU A 172 4.51 -3.75 -1.41
N ILE A 173 3.28 -4.22 -1.63
CA ILE A 173 2.13 -3.36 -1.82
C ILE A 173 1.11 -3.62 -0.71
N VAL A 174 0.61 -2.54 -0.12
CA VAL A 174 -0.58 -2.55 0.74
C VAL A 174 -1.66 -1.79 0.00
N THR A 175 -2.77 -2.45 -0.32
CA THR A 175 -3.93 -1.80 -0.94
C THR A 175 -5.22 -2.55 -0.66
N HIS A 176 -6.34 -1.86 -0.81
CA HIS A 176 -7.69 -2.42 -0.80
C HIS A 176 -8.23 -2.68 -2.21
N ASP A 177 -7.50 -2.31 -3.25
CA ASP A 177 -7.86 -2.56 -4.63
C ASP A 177 -7.54 -4.01 -5.02
N ARG A 178 -8.61 -4.80 -5.16
CA ARG A 178 -8.53 -6.24 -5.43
C ARG A 178 -8.06 -6.53 -6.86
N TYR A 179 -8.49 -5.70 -7.80
CA TYR A 179 -8.13 -5.86 -9.22
C TYR A 179 -6.64 -5.56 -9.40
N PHE A 180 -6.17 -4.50 -8.78
CA PHE A 180 -4.75 -4.16 -8.78
C PHE A 180 -3.89 -5.29 -8.19
N LEU A 181 -4.31 -5.88 -7.06
CA LEU A 181 -3.60 -7.03 -6.46
C LEU A 181 -3.59 -8.26 -7.37
N ASP A 182 -4.68 -8.52 -8.06
CA ASP A 182 -4.82 -9.72 -8.92
C ASP A 182 -3.89 -9.62 -10.15
N ASN A 183 -3.67 -8.40 -10.67
CA ASN A 183 -2.85 -8.16 -11.85
C ASN A 183 -1.35 -8.02 -11.53
N VAL A 184 -1.00 -7.39 -10.40
CA VAL A 184 0.39 -7.01 -10.09
C VAL A 184 1.09 -8.01 -9.18
N CYS A 185 0.35 -8.66 -8.25
CA CYS A 185 0.95 -9.48 -7.21
C CYS A 185 1.00 -10.96 -7.57
N ASN A 186 2.15 -11.59 -7.33
CA ASN A 186 2.35 -13.03 -7.46
C ASN A 186 2.31 -13.77 -6.11
N GLU A 187 2.24 -13.02 -5.02
CA GLU A 187 2.19 -13.53 -3.66
C GLU A 187 1.42 -12.58 -2.74
N ILE A 188 0.62 -13.12 -1.84
CA ILE A 188 -0.14 -12.35 -0.86
C ILE A 188 0.25 -12.75 0.55
N LEU A 189 0.52 -11.74 1.37
CA LEU A 189 0.76 -11.87 2.80
C LEU A 189 -0.47 -11.39 3.56
N GLU A 190 -1.16 -12.29 4.22
CA GLU A 190 -2.29 -11.94 5.09
C GLU A 190 -1.80 -11.78 6.52
N LEU A 191 -2.01 -10.60 7.10
CA LEU A 191 -1.81 -10.36 8.52
C LEU A 191 -3.14 -10.56 9.25
N ASP A 192 -3.26 -11.65 10.01
CA ASP A 192 -4.47 -12.01 10.74
C ASP A 192 -4.10 -12.60 12.10
N ASN A 193 -4.77 -12.14 13.17
CA ASN A 193 -4.57 -12.60 14.55
C ASN A 193 -3.09 -12.67 14.96
N ASN A 194 -2.31 -11.62 14.69
CA ASN A 194 -0.88 -11.50 14.96
C ASN A 194 -0.01 -12.58 14.27
N ARG A 195 -0.51 -13.18 13.20
CA ARG A 195 0.20 -14.15 12.37
C ARG A 195 0.23 -13.70 10.94
N ILE A 196 1.29 -14.07 10.23
CA ILE A 196 1.42 -13.83 8.80
C ILE A 196 1.19 -15.16 8.08
N TYR A 197 0.19 -15.18 7.21
CA TYR A 197 -0.08 -16.30 6.31
C TYR A 197 0.39 -15.92 4.91
N ARG A 198 1.09 -16.81 4.27
CA ARG A 198 1.68 -16.61 2.96
C ARG A 198 0.96 -17.45 1.91
N TYR A 199 0.47 -16.80 0.87
CA TYR A 199 -0.22 -17.44 -0.26
C TYR A 199 0.53 -17.11 -1.54
N LYS A 200 1.04 -18.15 -2.22
CA LYS A 200 1.71 -18.01 -3.52
C LYS A 200 0.66 -18.08 -4.62
N GLY A 201 0.36 -16.97 -5.23
CA GLY A 201 -0.67 -16.82 -6.24
C GLY A 201 -1.29 -15.42 -6.20
N ASN A 202 -2.28 -15.20 -7.06
CA ASN A 202 -3.02 -13.96 -7.17
C ASN A 202 -4.10 -13.82 -6.07
N TYR A 203 -4.84 -12.73 -6.11
CA TYR A 203 -5.87 -12.44 -5.10
C TYR A 203 -7.02 -13.47 -5.12
N SER A 204 -7.40 -13.95 -6.28
CA SER A 204 -8.44 -14.97 -6.43
C SER A 204 -8.04 -16.29 -5.77
N TYR A 205 -6.81 -16.74 -5.96
CA TYR A 205 -6.24 -17.90 -5.30
C TYR A 205 -6.18 -17.74 -3.76
N PHE A 206 -5.77 -16.55 -3.31
CA PHE A 206 -5.77 -16.22 -1.88
C PHE A 206 -7.16 -16.38 -1.26
N LEU A 207 -8.21 -15.86 -1.90
CA LEU A 207 -9.59 -15.97 -1.39
C LEU A 207 -10.04 -17.42 -1.23
N GLU A 208 -9.75 -18.28 -2.22
CA GLU A 208 -10.04 -19.71 -2.17
C GLU A 208 -9.34 -20.37 -0.98
N LYS A 209 -8.04 -20.18 -0.84
CA LYS A 209 -7.22 -20.79 0.22
C LYS A 209 -7.55 -20.24 1.61
N LYS A 210 -7.91 -18.97 1.70
CA LYS A 210 -8.41 -18.39 2.94
C LYS A 210 -9.71 -19.03 3.37
N ALA A 211 -10.68 -19.19 2.45
CA ALA A 211 -11.95 -19.83 2.74
C ALA A 211 -11.78 -21.29 3.20
N GLU A 212 -10.88 -22.06 2.55
CA GLU A 212 -10.54 -23.43 2.98
C GLU A 212 -9.98 -23.43 4.41
N ARG A 213 -9.03 -22.55 4.72
CA ARG A 213 -8.44 -22.44 6.06
C ARG A 213 -9.48 -22.10 7.12
N GLU A 214 -10.33 -21.10 6.86
CA GLU A 214 -11.39 -20.69 7.79
C GLU A 214 -12.41 -21.79 8.04
N ALA A 215 -12.76 -22.58 7.02
CA ALA A 215 -13.64 -23.73 7.16
C ALA A 215 -13.03 -24.83 8.04
N ILE A 216 -11.73 -25.12 7.88
CA ILE A 216 -11.01 -26.08 8.73
C ILE A 216 -10.97 -25.58 10.17
N GLU A 217 -10.56 -24.33 10.40
CA GLU A 217 -10.49 -23.73 11.73
C GLU A 217 -11.87 -23.71 12.44
N LEU A 218 -12.93 -23.44 11.70
CA LEU A 218 -14.29 -23.50 12.22
C LEU A 218 -14.66 -24.93 12.68
N THR A 219 -14.38 -25.93 11.84
CA THR A 219 -14.64 -27.34 12.15
C THR A 219 -13.84 -27.79 13.38
N GLU A 220 -12.57 -27.42 13.49
CA GLU A 220 -11.73 -27.73 14.65
C GLU A 220 -12.24 -27.06 15.93
N THR A 221 -12.69 -25.82 15.83
CA THR A 221 -13.26 -25.08 16.96
C THR A 221 -14.58 -25.71 17.42
N GLU A 222 -15.42 -26.16 16.51
CA GLU A 222 -16.67 -26.83 16.85
C GLU A 222 -16.42 -28.21 17.54
N LYS A 223 -15.44 -28.97 17.04
CA LYS A 223 -15.00 -30.21 17.69
C LYS A 223 -14.44 -29.92 19.09
N ALA A 224 -13.59 -28.89 19.24
CA ALA A 224 -13.06 -28.50 20.54
C ALA A 224 -14.16 -28.05 21.51
N LYS A 225 -15.17 -27.31 21.05
CA LYS A 225 -16.35 -26.93 21.87
C LYS A 225 -17.17 -28.14 22.32
N SER A 226 -17.37 -29.12 21.46
CA SER A 226 -18.07 -30.36 21.81
C SER A 226 -17.30 -31.15 22.87
N LEU A 227 -15.99 -31.31 22.66
CA LEU A 227 -15.12 -32.01 23.60
C LEU A 227 -15.02 -31.25 24.94
N TYR A 228 -14.94 -29.94 24.91
CA TYR A 228 -14.94 -29.09 26.11
C TYR A 228 -16.19 -29.30 26.96
N ARG A 229 -17.38 -29.42 26.35
CA ARG A 229 -18.64 -29.70 27.09
C ARG A 229 -18.55 -31.02 27.83
N THR A 230 -18.04 -32.07 27.16
CA THR A 230 -17.90 -33.40 27.76
C THR A 230 -16.89 -33.40 28.90
N GLU A 231 -15.73 -32.77 28.71
CA GLU A 231 -14.68 -32.68 29.73
C GLU A 231 -15.08 -31.75 30.88
N LEU A 232 -15.89 -30.70 30.62
CA LEU A 232 -16.45 -29.85 31.66
C LEU A 232 -17.41 -30.60 32.59
N GLU A 233 -18.24 -31.47 32.04
CA GLU A 233 -19.13 -32.33 32.85
C GLU A 233 -18.28 -33.26 33.71
N TRP A 234 -17.21 -33.87 33.16
CA TRP A 234 -16.31 -34.71 33.96
C TRP A 234 -15.58 -33.87 35.02
N MET A 235 -15.17 -32.66 34.72
CA MET A 235 -14.52 -31.75 35.67
C MET A 235 -15.43 -31.36 36.84
N ARG A 236 -16.74 -31.21 36.60
CA ARG A 236 -17.75 -30.88 37.59
C ARG A 236 -18.12 -32.06 38.53
N ARG A 237 -17.92 -33.31 38.07
CA ARG A 237 -18.17 -34.50 38.92
C ARG A 237 -17.12 -34.57 40.03
N MET A 238 -17.58 -34.75 41.30
CA MET A 238 -16.67 -34.96 42.40
C MET A 238 -15.94 -36.30 42.25
N PRO A 239 -14.64 -36.42 42.59
CA PRO A 239 -13.94 -37.70 42.60
C PRO A 239 -14.62 -38.64 43.63
N GLN A 240 -14.93 -39.88 43.17
CA GLN A 240 -15.41 -40.90 44.10
C GLN A 240 -14.33 -41.25 45.13
N ALA A 241 -14.69 -41.21 46.41
CA ALA A 241 -13.92 -41.54 47.60
C ALA A 241 -12.39 -41.76 47.43
N ARG A 242 -11.59 -40.82 47.95
CA ARG A 242 -10.10 -40.83 48.03
C ARG A 242 -9.29 -40.78 46.72
N GLY A 243 -9.88 -40.50 45.59
CA GLY A 243 -9.18 -40.34 44.31
C GLY A 243 -8.90 -38.86 43.99
N THR A 244 -7.65 -38.53 43.63
CA THR A 244 -7.29 -37.27 42.98
C THR A 244 -7.56 -37.40 41.47
N LYS A 245 -8.08 -36.33 40.85
CA LYS A 245 -8.20 -36.28 39.38
C LYS A 245 -6.82 -36.41 38.74
N ALA A 246 -6.71 -37.22 37.71
CA ALA A 246 -5.46 -37.38 36.99
C ALA A 246 -4.96 -36.03 36.46
N LYS A 247 -3.80 -35.58 36.88
CA LYS A 247 -3.23 -34.28 36.55
C LYS A 247 -3.18 -34.08 35.03
N ALA A 248 -2.72 -35.07 34.29
CA ALA A 248 -2.66 -35.02 32.83
C ALA A 248 -4.01 -34.71 32.14
N ARG A 249 -5.14 -35.23 32.70
CA ARG A 249 -6.47 -34.94 32.13
C ARG A 249 -6.96 -33.56 32.51
N VAL A 250 -6.55 -33.02 33.66
CA VAL A 250 -6.81 -31.66 34.08
C VAL A 250 -6.06 -30.69 33.18
N ASP A 251 -4.78 -30.97 32.93
CA ASP A 251 -3.96 -30.16 32.03
C ASP A 251 -4.54 -30.13 30.59
N ASN A 252 -4.93 -31.29 30.08
CA ASN A 252 -5.61 -31.44 28.79
C ASN A 252 -6.95 -30.68 28.72
N PHE A 253 -7.70 -30.61 29.81
CA PHE A 253 -8.94 -29.83 29.90
C PHE A 253 -8.66 -28.33 29.64
N TYR A 254 -7.64 -27.79 30.20
CA TYR A 254 -7.29 -26.36 29.98
C TYR A 254 -6.83 -26.08 28.54
N GLU A 255 -6.12 -27.03 27.91
CA GLU A 255 -5.76 -26.91 26.48
C GLU A 255 -7.02 -26.95 25.59
N ILE A 256 -7.97 -27.82 25.87
CA ILE A 256 -9.23 -27.91 25.16
C ILE A 256 -10.06 -26.64 25.36
N GLN A 257 -10.08 -26.12 26.59
CA GLN A 257 -10.75 -24.87 26.91
C GLN A 257 -10.20 -23.71 26.12
N GLU A 258 -8.87 -23.58 26.01
CA GLU A 258 -8.22 -22.55 25.22
C GLU A 258 -8.61 -22.65 23.75
N LYS A 259 -8.57 -23.86 23.16
CA LYS A 259 -8.97 -24.09 21.77
C LYS A 259 -10.47 -23.82 21.54
N ALA A 260 -11.34 -24.18 22.47
CA ALA A 260 -12.77 -23.94 22.38
C ALA A 260 -13.16 -22.47 22.52
N ASN A 261 -12.37 -21.68 23.27
CA ASN A 261 -12.58 -20.26 23.48
C ASN A 261 -11.96 -19.39 22.37
N LYS A 262 -11.19 -19.99 21.46
CA LYS A 262 -10.63 -19.29 20.32
C LYS A 262 -11.78 -18.70 19.50
N ARG A 263 -11.92 -17.39 19.48
CA ARG A 263 -12.88 -16.69 18.63
C ARG A 263 -12.45 -16.83 17.18
N VAL A 264 -13.11 -17.68 16.43
CA VAL A 264 -13.13 -17.58 14.97
C VAL A 264 -14.04 -16.39 14.66
N GLU A 265 -13.47 -15.23 14.41
CA GLU A 265 -14.25 -14.11 13.89
C GLU A 265 -14.72 -14.53 12.49
N LYS A 266 -16.02 -14.79 12.39
CA LYS A 266 -16.64 -14.92 11.08
C LYS A 266 -16.48 -13.59 10.38
N ASP A 267 -15.76 -13.57 9.28
CA ASP A 267 -15.89 -12.48 8.31
C ASP A 267 -17.36 -12.52 7.91
N THR A 268 -18.16 -11.62 8.50
CA THR A 268 -19.54 -11.45 8.08
C THR A 268 -19.42 -10.93 6.66
N GLY A 269 -19.59 -11.85 5.70
CA GLY A 269 -19.72 -11.52 4.29
C GLY A 269 -20.74 -10.40 4.10
N PRO A 270 -20.87 -9.83 2.91
CA PRO A 270 -21.64 -8.63 2.70
C PRO A 270 -22.95 -8.72 3.47
N LEU A 271 -23.14 -7.80 4.44
CA LEU A 271 -24.37 -7.68 5.21
C LEU A 271 -25.52 -7.71 4.20
N GLN A 272 -26.23 -8.82 4.11
CA GLN A 272 -27.54 -8.84 3.47
C GLN A 272 -28.44 -7.98 4.36
N VAL A 273 -28.40 -6.69 4.11
CA VAL A 273 -29.40 -5.78 4.65
C VAL A 273 -30.71 -6.24 4.02
N LYS A 274 -31.52 -6.96 4.80
CA LYS A 274 -32.94 -7.13 4.42
C LYS A 274 -33.49 -5.73 4.30
N MET A 275 -33.64 -5.27 3.07
CA MET A 275 -34.34 -4.02 2.78
C MET A 275 -35.79 -4.18 3.25
N THR A 276 -36.06 -3.79 4.48
CA THR A 276 -37.40 -3.36 4.87
C THR A 276 -37.69 -2.13 4.04
N ARG A 277 -38.76 -2.17 3.24
CA ARG A 277 -39.24 -1.04 2.45
C ARG A 277 -39.38 0.18 3.38
N ILE A 278 -38.38 1.03 3.41
CA ILE A 278 -38.47 2.38 3.91
C ILE A 278 -39.23 3.14 2.85
N GLY A 279 -40.32 3.83 3.23
CA GLY A 279 -41.33 4.44 2.37
C GLY A 279 -40.79 5.07 1.07
N GLY A 280 -41.63 5.17 0.06
CA GLY A 280 -41.31 5.34 -1.34
C GLY A 280 -40.48 6.55 -1.81
N LYS A 281 -39.99 7.40 -0.91
CA LYS A 281 -39.08 8.54 -1.24
C LYS A 281 -38.12 8.80 -0.10
N ILE A 282 -36.85 8.46 -0.27
CA ILE A 282 -35.81 8.69 0.73
C ILE A 282 -35.12 10.04 0.50
N LEU A 283 -35.02 10.50 -0.75
CA LEU A 283 -34.41 11.76 -1.13
C LEU A 283 -35.08 12.26 -2.43
N GLU A 284 -35.52 13.49 -2.44
CA GLU A 284 -35.94 14.22 -3.65
C GLU A 284 -35.04 15.43 -3.82
N LEU A 285 -34.41 15.53 -4.97
CA LEU A 285 -33.63 16.69 -5.36
C LEU A 285 -34.42 17.42 -6.45
N ASN A 286 -35.04 18.54 -6.10
CA ASN A 286 -35.82 19.34 -7.05
C ASN A 286 -35.05 20.63 -7.34
N ASN A 287 -34.76 20.87 -8.63
CA ASN A 287 -34.14 22.10 -9.15
C ASN A 287 -32.93 22.58 -8.34
N ILE A 288 -31.96 21.68 -8.09
CA ILE A 288 -30.73 22.05 -7.38
C ILE A 288 -29.73 22.58 -8.39
N HIS A 289 -29.42 23.87 -8.26
CA HIS A 289 -28.37 24.51 -9.02
C HIS A 289 -27.23 24.90 -8.10
N LYS A 290 -25.98 24.57 -8.48
CA LYS A 290 -24.78 24.99 -7.74
C LYS A 290 -23.69 25.41 -8.73
N ALA A 291 -23.21 26.63 -8.57
CA ALA A 291 -22.07 27.15 -9.30
C ALA A 291 -21.01 27.70 -8.33
N PHE A 292 -19.76 27.62 -8.71
CA PHE A 292 -18.63 28.29 -8.09
C PHE A 292 -17.99 29.23 -9.12
N GLY A 293 -18.30 30.53 -9.02
CA GLY A 293 -17.95 31.52 -10.05
C GLY A 293 -18.71 31.21 -11.36
N GLU A 294 -17.99 31.13 -12.47
CA GLU A 294 -18.54 30.79 -13.79
C GLU A 294 -18.72 29.28 -14.02
N ASN A 295 -18.16 28.43 -13.15
CA ASN A 295 -18.27 26.98 -13.28
C ASN A 295 -19.55 26.46 -12.64
N LYS A 296 -20.50 26.03 -13.46
CA LYS A 296 -21.68 25.29 -13.01
C LYS A 296 -21.29 23.84 -12.68
N VAL A 297 -21.60 23.42 -11.45
CA VAL A 297 -21.31 22.08 -10.95
C VAL A 297 -22.53 21.18 -11.01
N VAL A 298 -23.71 21.75 -10.78
CA VAL A 298 -25.02 21.08 -10.89
C VAL A 298 -25.99 22.06 -11.54
N ASP A 299 -26.73 21.61 -12.53
CA ASP A 299 -27.73 22.41 -13.23
C ASP A 299 -29.05 21.65 -13.35
#